data_cf48f51c130d647642887d88a83678c1
#
_entry.id   cf48f51c130d647642887d88a83678c1
#
_cell.length_a   1.000
_cell.length_b   1.000
_cell.length_c   1.000
_cell.angle_alpha   90.00
_cell.angle_beta   90.00
_cell.angle_gamma   90.00
#
_symmetry.space_group_name_H-M   'P 1'
#
loop_
_entity.id
_entity.type
_entity.pdbx_description
1 polymer ?
#
loop_
_entity_poly.entity_id
_entity_poly.type
_entity_poly.pdbx_seq_one_letter_code
_entity_poly.pdbx_strand_id
1 'polypeptide(L)'
;EYQRVLSKALSYTSDKNAIVTIGIKPSRPETGYGYIAAAEPTSVDEIYKVEAFKEKPNLETAEQYLVAGNYYWNAGIFVWNIDTISKAIRTFLPNLASIMDEIAPSFYTEQEKEVVAKLFPTCEKISIDYAVMEKSKEIYTLPAEFGWSDLGSWGSLRTLLPQDEAGNAKVGKDIRLYGCKNCVVHACLLYTSDAADE
;
A
#
# COMPACT_ATOMS: atom_id res chain seq x y z
N GLU A 1 -13.41 5.84 -11.84
CA GLU A 1 -13.16 4.47 -11.36
C GLU A 1 -12.76 4.44 -9.88
N TYR A 2 -11.76 5.19 -9.44
CA TYR A 2 -11.31 5.22 -8.04
C TYR A 2 -12.46 5.46 -7.04
N GLN A 3 -13.30 6.48 -7.28
CA GLN A 3 -14.47 6.76 -6.42
C GLN A 3 -15.47 5.60 -6.41
N ARG A 4 -15.74 4.96 -7.55
CA ARG A 4 -16.62 3.79 -7.65
C ARG A 4 -16.12 2.65 -6.76
N VAL A 5 -14.84 2.34 -6.88
CA VAL A 5 -14.18 1.26 -6.14
C VAL A 5 -14.25 1.52 -4.64
N LEU A 6 -13.88 2.72 -4.18
CA LEU A 6 -13.96 3.08 -2.76
C LEU A 6 -15.39 3.05 -2.22
N SER A 7 -16.36 3.61 -2.96
CA SER A 7 -17.77 3.59 -2.53
C SER A 7 -18.28 2.16 -2.40
N LYS A 8 -17.90 1.26 -3.31
CA LYS A 8 -18.28 -0.15 -3.25
C LYS A 8 -17.65 -0.87 -2.05
N ALA A 9 -16.38 -0.64 -1.78
CA ALA A 9 -15.68 -1.19 -0.62
C ALA A 9 -16.29 -0.68 0.70
N LEU A 10 -16.59 0.62 0.81
CA LEU A 10 -17.24 1.22 1.96
C LEU A 10 -18.64 0.63 2.19
N SER A 11 -19.44 0.51 1.14
CA SER A 11 -20.77 -0.11 1.24
C SER A 11 -20.71 -1.57 1.67
N TYR A 12 -19.68 -2.32 1.22
CA TYR A 12 -19.51 -3.71 1.62
C TYR A 12 -19.11 -3.89 3.08
N THR A 13 -18.29 -2.97 3.61
CA THR A 13 -17.76 -3.05 4.98
C THR A 13 -18.64 -2.38 6.04
N SER A 14 -19.65 -1.61 5.63
CA SER A 14 -20.46 -0.78 6.55
C SER A 14 -21.15 -1.59 7.65
N ASP A 15 -21.68 -2.74 7.31
CA ASP A 15 -22.47 -3.62 8.16
C ASP A 15 -21.88 -5.03 8.34
N LYS A 16 -20.67 -5.26 7.83
CA LYS A 16 -20.01 -6.56 7.87
C LYS A 16 -18.69 -6.53 8.65
N ASN A 17 -18.39 -7.63 9.31
CA ASN A 17 -17.06 -7.87 9.87
C ASN A 17 -16.11 -8.25 8.74
N ALA A 18 -15.72 -7.27 7.93
CA ALA A 18 -14.91 -7.47 6.73
C ALA A 18 -13.86 -6.38 6.59
N ILE A 19 -12.69 -6.76 6.10
CA ILE A 19 -11.62 -5.89 5.64
C ILE A 19 -11.51 -6.06 4.14
N VAL A 20 -11.74 -5.00 3.37
CA VAL A 20 -11.55 -5.01 1.92
C VAL A 20 -10.24 -4.34 1.57
N THR A 21 -9.39 -5.05 0.81
CA THR A 21 -8.20 -4.46 0.20
C THR A 21 -8.41 -4.29 -1.30
N ILE A 22 -7.83 -3.23 -1.86
CA ILE A 22 -7.89 -2.99 -3.30
C ILE A 22 -6.76 -3.77 -3.96
N GLY A 23 -7.13 -4.61 -4.93
CA GLY A 23 -6.21 -5.44 -5.70
C GLY A 23 -5.97 -4.87 -7.09
N ILE A 24 -4.70 -4.73 -7.49
CA ILE A 24 -4.32 -4.26 -8.83
C ILE A 24 -3.85 -5.44 -9.67
N LYS A 25 -4.35 -5.55 -10.89
CA LYS A 25 -3.93 -6.64 -11.80
C LYS A 25 -2.43 -6.55 -12.08
N PRO A 26 -1.64 -7.60 -11.76
CA PRO A 26 -0.21 -7.59 -12.04
C PRO A 26 0.09 -7.55 -13.53
N SER A 27 1.03 -6.72 -13.94
CA SER A 27 1.53 -6.63 -15.31
C SER A 27 2.96 -7.18 -15.47
N ARG A 28 3.64 -7.45 -14.35
CA ARG A 28 5.01 -7.98 -14.27
C ARG A 28 5.23 -8.70 -12.94
N PRO A 29 6.27 -9.53 -12.81
CA PRO A 29 6.59 -10.21 -11.56
C PRO A 29 7.34 -9.25 -10.60
N GLU A 30 6.61 -8.36 -9.94
CA GLU A 30 7.16 -7.38 -9.01
C GLU A 30 7.44 -8.00 -7.65
N THR A 31 8.68 -7.90 -7.16
CA THR A 31 9.10 -8.47 -5.87
C THR A 31 9.03 -7.48 -4.71
N GLY A 32 8.81 -6.20 -5.00
CA GLY A 32 8.67 -5.13 -4.01
C GLY A 32 7.26 -4.97 -3.45
N TYR A 33 6.27 -5.67 -4.02
CA TYR A 33 4.86 -5.54 -3.65
C TYR A 33 4.32 -6.76 -2.92
N GLY A 34 3.26 -6.55 -2.13
CA GLY A 34 2.43 -7.64 -1.62
C GLY A 34 1.50 -8.20 -2.70
N TYR A 35 1.18 -9.47 -2.60
CA TYR A 35 0.25 -10.19 -3.47
C TYR A 35 -0.93 -10.75 -2.70
N ILE A 36 -2.10 -10.67 -3.31
CA ILE A 36 -3.38 -11.13 -2.77
C ILE A 36 -3.89 -12.23 -3.67
N ALA A 37 -4.04 -13.45 -3.15
CA ALA A 37 -4.73 -14.53 -3.85
C ALA A 37 -6.23 -14.37 -3.67
N ALA A 38 -6.95 -14.09 -4.75
CA ALA A 38 -8.40 -14.10 -4.76
C ALA A 38 -8.92 -15.52 -4.92
N ALA A 39 -9.82 -15.91 -4.03
CA ALA A 39 -10.51 -17.20 -4.06
C ALA A 39 -11.93 -17.04 -4.62
N GLU A 40 -12.91 -17.53 -3.87
CA GLU A 40 -14.31 -17.52 -4.27
C GLU A 40 -14.90 -16.10 -4.35
N PRO A 41 -15.73 -15.82 -5.37
CA PRO A 41 -16.50 -14.59 -5.40
C PRO A 41 -17.49 -14.55 -4.23
N THR A 42 -17.75 -13.36 -3.73
CA THR A 42 -18.81 -13.17 -2.73
C THR A 42 -20.18 -13.00 -3.39
N SER A 43 -21.24 -12.84 -2.59
CA SER A 43 -22.56 -12.49 -3.10
C SER A 43 -22.63 -11.07 -3.70
N VAL A 44 -21.60 -10.25 -3.48
CA VAL A 44 -21.47 -8.92 -4.08
C VAL A 44 -20.47 -9.00 -5.24
N ASP A 45 -20.92 -8.66 -6.41
CA ASP A 45 -20.13 -8.69 -7.64
C ASP A 45 -18.79 -7.95 -7.49
N GLU A 46 -17.74 -8.45 -8.15
CA GLU A 46 -16.35 -7.95 -8.11
C GLU A 46 -15.65 -8.05 -6.73
N ILE A 47 -16.28 -8.54 -5.66
CA ILE A 47 -15.63 -8.73 -4.36
C ILE A 47 -15.35 -10.22 -4.14
N TYR A 48 -14.09 -10.54 -3.89
CA TYR A 48 -13.60 -11.90 -3.72
C TYR A 48 -13.09 -12.11 -2.29
N LYS A 49 -13.31 -13.31 -1.77
CA LYS A 49 -12.62 -13.75 -0.55
C LYS A 49 -11.13 -13.85 -0.81
N VAL A 50 -10.32 -13.45 0.14
CA VAL A 50 -8.86 -13.63 0.07
C VAL A 50 -8.50 -14.99 0.66
N GLU A 51 -7.79 -15.80 -0.11
CA GLU A 51 -7.25 -17.08 0.33
C GLU A 51 -5.89 -16.92 0.99
N ALA A 52 -5.04 -16.09 0.41
CA ALA A 52 -3.70 -15.82 0.93
C ALA A 52 -3.28 -14.38 0.67
N PHE A 53 -2.55 -13.83 1.63
CA PHE A 53 -1.85 -12.56 1.52
C PHE A 53 -0.35 -12.86 1.65
N LYS A 54 0.46 -12.40 0.70
CA LYS A 54 1.89 -12.68 0.63
C LYS A 54 2.67 -11.41 0.36
N GLU A 55 3.44 -11.00 1.33
CA GLU A 55 4.26 -9.79 1.24
C GLU A 55 5.61 -10.10 0.63
N LYS A 56 5.98 -9.35 -0.42
CA LYS A 56 7.28 -9.35 -1.07
C LYS A 56 7.85 -10.74 -1.40
N PRO A 57 7.23 -11.48 -2.33
CA PRO A 57 7.71 -12.80 -2.74
C PRO A 57 9.05 -12.69 -3.48
N ASN A 58 9.77 -13.81 -3.60
CA ASN A 58 10.90 -13.89 -4.53
C ASN A 58 10.43 -13.89 -5.99
N LEU A 59 11.36 -13.71 -6.94
CA LEU A 59 11.04 -13.58 -8.36
C LEU A 59 10.32 -14.80 -8.91
N GLU A 60 10.79 -16.00 -8.63
CA GLU A 60 10.18 -17.25 -9.08
C GLU A 60 8.72 -17.37 -8.62
N THR A 61 8.46 -17.04 -7.36
CA THR A 61 7.10 -17.05 -6.81
C THR A 61 6.23 -15.96 -7.46
N ALA A 62 6.78 -14.77 -7.71
CA ALA A 62 6.05 -13.70 -8.38
C ALA A 62 5.67 -14.05 -9.83
N GLU A 63 6.55 -14.76 -10.55
CA GLU A 63 6.26 -15.31 -11.89
C GLU A 63 5.14 -16.33 -11.86
N GLN A 64 5.14 -17.24 -10.87
CA GLN A 64 4.07 -18.21 -10.67
C GLN A 64 2.72 -17.52 -10.41
N TYR A 65 2.70 -16.46 -9.60
CA TYR A 65 1.48 -15.69 -9.34
C TYR A 65 0.93 -15.02 -10.59
N LEU A 66 1.81 -14.54 -11.46
CA LEU A 66 1.42 -13.96 -12.73
C LEU A 66 0.73 -14.97 -13.65
N VAL A 67 1.29 -16.19 -13.72
CA VAL A 67 0.76 -17.30 -14.54
C VAL A 67 -0.56 -17.81 -13.97
N ALA A 68 -0.70 -17.89 -12.65
CA ALA A 68 -1.92 -18.35 -11.98
C ALA A 68 -3.14 -17.45 -12.26
N GLY A 69 -2.93 -16.15 -12.47
CA GLY A 69 -3.94 -15.21 -12.94
C GLY A 69 -4.98 -14.76 -11.93
N ASN A 70 -5.04 -15.38 -10.75
CA ASN A 70 -5.93 -15.02 -9.63
C ASN A 70 -5.24 -14.22 -8.53
N TYR A 71 -4.00 -13.78 -8.76
CA TYR A 71 -3.27 -12.92 -7.86
C TYR A 71 -3.37 -11.46 -8.29
N TYR A 72 -3.41 -10.58 -7.29
CA TYR A 72 -3.44 -9.12 -7.45
C TYR A 72 -2.35 -8.50 -6.59
N TRP A 73 -1.76 -7.40 -7.03
CA TRP A 73 -0.90 -6.59 -6.17
C TRP A 73 -1.74 -5.92 -5.08
N ASN A 74 -1.25 -5.91 -3.88
CA ASN A 74 -1.82 -5.14 -2.79
C ASN A 74 -1.56 -3.64 -3.02
N ALA A 75 -2.61 -2.88 -3.25
CA ALA A 75 -2.51 -1.42 -3.42
C ALA A 75 -2.18 -0.67 -2.12
N GLY A 76 -2.17 -1.36 -0.97
CA GLY A 76 -2.00 -0.70 0.33
C GLY A 76 -3.21 0.15 0.74
N ILE A 77 -4.36 -0.04 0.09
CA ILE A 77 -5.62 0.65 0.39
C ILE A 77 -6.55 -0.35 1.05
N PHE A 78 -6.81 -0.14 2.33
CA PHE A 78 -7.67 -1.00 3.14
C PHE A 78 -8.92 -0.23 3.56
N VAL A 79 -10.07 -0.89 3.48
CA VAL A 79 -11.37 -0.35 3.87
C VAL A 79 -12.01 -1.29 4.88
N TRP A 80 -12.41 -0.75 6.02
CA TRP A 80 -13.06 -1.46 7.12
C TRP A 80 -13.97 -0.53 7.91
N ASN A 81 -14.86 -1.07 8.73
CA ASN A 81 -15.48 -0.30 9.79
C ASN A 81 -14.62 -0.34 11.08
N ILE A 82 -14.87 0.61 11.99
CA ILE A 82 -14.06 0.77 13.22
C ILE A 82 -14.14 -0.47 14.11
N ASP A 83 -15.27 -1.11 14.21
CA ASP A 83 -15.46 -2.29 15.07
C ASP A 83 -14.63 -3.47 14.53
N THR A 84 -14.62 -3.66 13.22
CA THR A 84 -13.84 -4.73 12.57
C THR A 84 -12.35 -4.58 12.82
N ILE A 85 -11.79 -3.39 12.57
CA ILE A 85 -10.34 -3.19 12.77
C ILE A 85 -9.95 -3.20 14.25
N SER A 86 -10.78 -2.63 15.13
CA SER A 86 -10.55 -2.68 16.57
C SER A 86 -10.54 -4.11 17.10
N LYS A 87 -11.47 -4.95 16.63
CA LYS A 87 -11.51 -6.37 16.97
C LYS A 87 -10.28 -7.12 16.43
N ALA A 88 -9.87 -6.83 15.19
CA ALA A 88 -8.69 -7.46 14.59
C ALA A 88 -7.42 -7.08 15.36
N ILE A 89 -7.21 -5.82 15.69
CA ILE A 89 -6.07 -5.36 16.51
C ILE A 89 -6.08 -6.03 17.89
N ARG A 90 -7.19 -6.08 18.58
CA ARG A 90 -7.29 -6.76 19.88
C ARG A 90 -7.00 -8.25 19.80
N THR A 91 -7.37 -8.89 18.68
CA THR A 91 -7.16 -10.32 18.46
C THR A 91 -5.71 -10.65 18.11
N PHE A 92 -5.10 -9.91 17.20
CA PHE A 92 -3.79 -10.24 16.62
C PHE A 92 -2.63 -9.45 17.21
N LEU A 93 -2.91 -8.33 17.88
CA LEU A 93 -1.94 -7.42 18.51
C LEU A 93 -2.40 -7.02 19.93
N PRO A 94 -2.62 -7.98 20.85
CA PRO A 94 -3.19 -7.67 22.17
C PRO A 94 -2.32 -6.70 22.98
N ASN A 95 -1.00 -6.75 22.84
CA ASN A 95 -0.10 -5.82 23.53
C ASN A 95 -0.27 -4.39 23.00
N LEU A 96 -0.39 -4.20 21.68
CA LEU A 96 -0.68 -2.90 21.08
C LEU A 96 -2.04 -2.38 21.57
N ALA A 97 -3.07 -3.23 21.58
CA ALA A 97 -4.38 -2.85 22.08
C ALA A 97 -4.33 -2.37 23.53
N SER A 98 -3.59 -3.09 24.41
CA SER A 98 -3.43 -2.70 25.82
C SER A 98 -2.73 -1.34 25.97
N ILE A 99 -1.66 -1.10 25.20
CA ILE A 99 -0.95 0.18 25.19
C ILE A 99 -1.89 1.31 24.72
N MET A 100 -2.68 1.07 23.67
CA MET A 100 -3.65 2.06 23.19
C MET A 100 -4.76 2.35 24.21
N ASP A 101 -5.22 1.34 24.95
CA ASP A 101 -6.21 1.51 26.02
C ASP A 101 -5.62 2.34 27.19
N GLU A 102 -4.31 2.23 27.46
CA GLU A 102 -3.61 3.07 28.45
C GLU A 102 -3.42 4.51 27.98
N ILE A 103 -3.17 4.72 26.69
CA ILE A 103 -3.02 6.05 26.08
C ILE A 103 -4.37 6.76 25.95
N ALA A 104 -5.44 6.04 25.61
CA ALA A 104 -6.73 6.61 25.23
C ALA A 104 -7.30 7.66 26.21
N PRO A 105 -7.22 7.50 27.54
CA PRO A 105 -7.71 8.51 28.49
C PRO A 105 -6.96 9.84 28.42
N SER A 106 -5.75 9.87 27.85
CA SER A 106 -4.96 11.10 27.73
C SER A 106 -5.29 11.94 26.50
N PHE A 107 -5.97 11.38 25.50
CA PHE A 107 -6.32 12.11 24.28
C PHE A 107 -7.15 13.36 24.59
N TYR A 108 -6.83 14.44 23.89
CA TYR A 108 -7.46 15.75 24.04
C TYR A 108 -7.25 16.40 25.42
N THR A 109 -6.28 15.93 26.22
CA THR A 109 -5.85 16.53 27.48
C THR A 109 -4.46 17.15 27.34
N GLU A 110 -4.04 17.95 28.33
CA GLU A 110 -2.69 18.52 28.38
C GLU A 110 -1.59 17.43 28.48
N GLN A 111 -1.93 16.25 28.95
CA GLN A 111 -1.02 15.12 29.17
C GLN A 111 -0.80 14.26 27.90
N GLU A 112 -1.58 14.46 26.84
CA GLU A 112 -1.55 13.62 25.62
C GLU A 112 -0.13 13.45 25.07
N LYS A 113 0.60 14.56 24.86
CA LYS A 113 1.95 14.52 24.27
C LYS A 113 2.93 13.70 25.12
N GLU A 114 2.88 13.85 26.43
CA GLU A 114 3.77 13.16 27.37
C GLU A 114 3.46 11.66 27.41
N VAL A 115 2.20 11.31 27.54
CA VAL A 115 1.75 9.92 27.62
C VAL A 115 2.03 9.17 26.32
N VAL A 116 1.69 9.77 25.18
CA VAL A 116 1.98 9.20 23.84
C VAL A 116 3.49 9.03 23.63
N ALA A 117 4.30 10.04 23.95
CA ALA A 117 5.75 9.97 23.77
C ALA A 117 6.39 8.88 24.66
N LYS A 118 5.81 8.59 25.80
CA LYS A 118 6.29 7.55 26.74
C LYS A 118 5.86 6.16 26.30
N LEU A 119 4.60 5.95 25.92
CA LEU A 119 4.02 4.63 25.73
C LEU A 119 4.08 4.15 24.28
N PHE A 120 3.81 5.01 23.28
CA PHE A 120 3.80 4.60 21.88
C PHE A 120 5.12 3.97 21.38
N PRO A 121 6.33 4.44 21.78
CA PRO A 121 7.58 3.79 21.40
C PRO A 121 7.76 2.36 21.91
N THR A 122 6.96 1.92 22.90
CA THR A 122 6.99 0.54 23.42
C THR A 122 6.16 -0.42 22.60
N CYS A 123 5.37 0.07 21.62
CA CYS A 123 4.61 -0.77 20.71
C CYS A 123 5.53 -1.61 19.82
N GLU A 124 5.07 -2.80 19.47
CA GLU A 124 5.73 -3.65 18.49
C GLU A 124 5.78 -2.95 17.11
N LYS A 125 6.95 -2.95 16.48
CA LYS A 125 7.15 -2.39 15.12
C LYS A 125 6.81 -3.44 14.09
N ILE A 126 5.56 -3.52 13.70
CA ILE A 126 5.05 -4.46 12.71
C ILE A 126 4.07 -3.74 11.76
N SER A 127 4.11 -4.06 10.46
CA SER A 127 3.11 -3.54 9.53
C SER A 127 1.77 -4.26 9.71
N ILE A 128 0.69 -3.59 9.30
CA ILE A 128 -0.66 -4.16 9.34
C ILE A 128 -0.77 -5.40 8.44
N ASP A 129 0.03 -5.46 7.37
CA ASP A 129 0.09 -6.59 6.45
C ASP A 129 0.44 -7.89 7.20
N TYR A 130 1.55 -7.89 7.92
CA TYR A 130 1.99 -9.03 8.72
C TYR A 130 1.15 -9.24 10.00
N ALA A 131 0.69 -8.14 10.60
CA ALA A 131 0.01 -8.21 11.87
C ALA A 131 -1.43 -8.71 11.76
N VAL A 132 -2.13 -8.30 10.71
CA VAL A 132 -3.57 -8.52 10.52
C VAL A 132 -3.86 -9.23 9.21
N MET A 133 -3.35 -8.70 8.07
CA MET A 133 -3.78 -9.16 6.76
C MET A 133 -3.38 -10.61 6.45
N GLU A 134 -2.20 -11.06 6.91
CA GLU A 134 -1.79 -12.47 6.75
C GLU A 134 -2.50 -13.44 7.71
N LYS A 135 -3.10 -12.94 8.79
CA LYS A 135 -3.68 -13.78 9.85
C LYS A 135 -5.21 -13.81 9.86
N SER A 136 -5.83 -12.75 9.42
CA SER A 136 -7.28 -12.62 9.45
C SER A 136 -7.95 -13.43 8.35
N LYS A 137 -9.07 -14.08 8.69
CA LYS A 137 -9.92 -14.78 7.72
C LYS A 137 -11.00 -13.90 7.13
N GLU A 138 -11.14 -12.67 7.60
CA GLU A 138 -12.17 -11.72 7.18
C GLU A 138 -11.62 -10.70 6.16
N ILE A 139 -10.69 -11.16 5.30
CA ILE A 139 -10.09 -10.34 4.24
C ILE A 139 -10.78 -10.63 2.92
N TYR A 140 -11.07 -9.57 2.20
CA TYR A 140 -11.67 -9.57 0.86
C TYR A 140 -10.87 -8.65 -0.06
N THR A 141 -10.88 -8.94 -1.35
CA THR A 141 -10.25 -8.07 -2.35
C THR A 141 -11.27 -7.56 -3.36
N LEU A 142 -11.13 -6.32 -3.74
CA LEU A 142 -11.87 -5.69 -4.84
C LEU A 142 -10.85 -5.32 -5.92
N PRO A 143 -10.80 -6.07 -7.03
CA PRO A 143 -9.96 -5.72 -8.17
C PRO A 143 -10.30 -4.36 -8.74
N ALA A 144 -9.27 -3.59 -9.10
CA ALA A 144 -9.44 -2.26 -9.67
C ALA A 144 -8.36 -1.93 -10.70
N GLU A 145 -8.73 -1.06 -11.63
CA GLU A 145 -7.84 -0.55 -12.68
C GLU A 145 -8.02 0.96 -12.80
N PHE A 146 -7.17 1.73 -12.14
CA PHE A 146 -7.21 3.20 -12.12
C PHE A 146 -5.83 3.86 -12.21
N GLY A 147 -4.84 3.15 -12.79
CA GLY A 147 -3.50 3.71 -12.96
C GLY A 147 -2.70 3.79 -11.66
N TRP A 148 -2.89 2.85 -10.74
CA TRP A 148 -2.15 2.80 -9.48
C TRP A 148 -0.65 2.50 -9.70
N SER A 149 0.20 3.17 -8.93
CA SER A 149 1.63 2.90 -8.82
C SER A 149 2.08 3.19 -7.39
N ASP A 150 2.92 2.32 -6.84
CA ASP A 150 3.45 2.49 -5.49
C ASP A 150 4.42 3.69 -5.35
N LEU A 151 5.01 4.16 -6.44
CA LEU A 151 6.03 5.23 -6.43
C LEU A 151 7.19 5.00 -5.43
N GLY A 152 7.38 3.77 -4.99
CA GLY A 152 8.41 3.39 -4.02
C GLY A 152 9.84 3.43 -4.56
N SER A 153 10.02 3.71 -5.84
CA SER A 153 11.33 3.77 -6.50
C SER A 153 11.39 4.86 -7.57
N TRP A 154 12.60 5.34 -7.88
CA TRP A 154 12.84 6.25 -9.00
C TRP A 154 12.42 5.66 -10.35
N GLY A 155 12.54 4.33 -10.50
CA GLY A 155 12.06 3.61 -11.68
C GLY A 155 10.54 3.69 -11.84
N SER A 156 9.79 3.48 -10.78
CA SER A 156 8.33 3.62 -10.78
C SER A 156 7.91 5.06 -11.08
N LEU A 157 8.57 6.04 -10.48
CA LEU A 157 8.33 7.45 -10.77
C LEU A 157 8.59 7.77 -12.24
N ARG A 158 9.69 7.25 -12.82
CA ARG A 158 10.03 7.46 -14.22
C ARG A 158 8.94 6.91 -15.17
N THR A 159 8.40 5.73 -14.88
CA THR A 159 7.34 5.14 -15.74
C THR A 159 6.04 5.90 -15.70
N LEU A 160 5.76 6.61 -14.61
CA LEU A 160 4.54 7.41 -14.45
C LEU A 160 4.65 8.79 -15.10
N LEU A 161 5.82 9.40 -15.07
CA LEU A 161 6.05 10.74 -15.60
C LEU A 161 6.15 10.75 -17.13
N PRO A 162 5.75 11.85 -17.79
CA PRO A 162 6.03 12.06 -19.20
C PRO A 162 7.54 11.97 -19.49
N GLN A 163 7.91 11.26 -20.53
CA GLN A 163 9.30 11.06 -20.94
C GLN A 163 9.59 11.77 -22.25
N ASP A 164 10.81 12.27 -22.40
CA ASP A 164 11.31 12.76 -23.69
C ASP A 164 11.74 11.59 -24.62
N GLU A 165 12.14 11.89 -25.85
CA GLU A 165 12.55 10.90 -26.87
C GLU A 165 13.72 9.99 -26.41
N ALA A 166 14.55 10.47 -25.49
CA ALA A 166 15.64 9.70 -24.89
C ALA A 166 15.21 8.92 -23.62
N GLY A 167 13.92 8.93 -23.28
CA GLY A 167 13.35 8.26 -22.11
C GLY A 167 13.65 8.96 -20.79
N ASN A 168 13.98 10.24 -20.78
CA ASN A 168 14.19 10.98 -19.54
C ASN A 168 12.89 11.59 -19.02
N ALA A 169 12.63 11.44 -17.72
CA ALA A 169 11.54 12.08 -17.02
C ALA A 169 12.03 13.33 -16.28
N LYS A 170 11.36 14.47 -16.48
CA LYS A 170 11.75 15.76 -15.91
C LYS A 170 10.65 16.33 -15.03
N VAL A 171 10.99 16.73 -13.80
CA VAL A 171 10.09 17.42 -12.89
C VAL A 171 10.78 18.73 -12.44
N GLY A 172 10.24 19.84 -12.86
CA GLY A 172 10.80 21.19 -12.58
C GLY A 172 10.75 22.09 -13.81
N LYS A 173 11.31 23.31 -13.66
CA LYS A 173 11.38 24.32 -14.73
C LYS A 173 12.81 24.41 -15.28
N ASP A 174 12.93 24.72 -16.54
CA ASP A 174 14.20 25.04 -17.22
C ASP A 174 15.28 23.94 -17.13
N ILE A 175 14.86 22.67 -17.12
CA ILE A 175 15.78 21.52 -17.06
C ILE A 175 16.35 21.26 -18.48
N ARG A 176 17.68 21.36 -18.62
CA ARG A 176 18.44 21.04 -19.81
C ARG A 176 19.26 19.78 -19.56
N LEU A 177 19.12 18.79 -20.44
CA LEU A 177 19.82 17.52 -20.36
C LEU A 177 20.76 17.36 -21.55
N TYR A 178 22.02 16.98 -21.30
CA TYR A 178 23.05 16.76 -22.33
C TYR A 178 23.55 15.33 -22.22
N GLY A 179 23.36 14.53 -23.29
CA GLY A 179 23.83 13.14 -23.33
C GLY A 179 23.15 12.17 -22.38
N CYS A 180 22.07 12.58 -21.72
CA CYS A 180 21.33 11.75 -20.74
C CYS A 180 20.33 10.84 -21.44
N LYS A 181 20.24 9.59 -20.96
CA LYS A 181 19.22 8.62 -21.39
C LYS A 181 18.64 7.91 -20.19
N ASN A 182 17.32 7.69 -20.19
CA ASN A 182 16.60 6.94 -19.15
C ASN A 182 16.77 7.50 -17.74
N CYS A 183 16.98 8.80 -17.60
CA CYS A 183 17.19 9.49 -16.33
C CYS A 183 15.87 10.00 -15.74
N VAL A 184 15.86 10.19 -14.41
CA VAL A 184 14.85 10.99 -13.71
C VAL A 184 15.55 12.22 -13.15
N VAL A 185 15.06 13.41 -13.51
CA VAL A 185 15.61 14.67 -13.00
C VAL A 185 14.50 15.47 -12.33
N HIS A 186 14.67 15.69 -11.03
CA HIS A 186 13.77 16.49 -10.24
C HIS A 186 14.54 17.71 -9.70
N ALA A 187 14.20 18.90 -10.19
CA ALA A 187 14.85 20.13 -9.81
C ALA A 187 13.81 21.17 -9.35
N CYS A 188 13.96 21.68 -8.15
CA CYS A 188 13.12 22.77 -7.61
C CYS A 188 13.82 24.13 -7.58
N LEU A 189 15.16 24.14 -7.67
CA LEU A 189 16.01 25.33 -7.70
C LEU A 189 16.99 25.23 -8.87
N LEU A 190 17.73 26.31 -9.14
CA LEU A 190 18.81 26.29 -10.12
C LEU A 190 20.01 25.50 -9.55
N TYR A 191 20.25 24.33 -10.14
CA TYR A 191 21.43 23.53 -9.87
C TYR A 191 22.23 23.36 -11.16
N THR A 192 23.54 23.47 -11.07
CA THR A 192 24.47 22.98 -12.07
C THR A 192 25.23 21.83 -11.44
N SER A 193 25.28 20.68 -12.10
CA SER A 193 26.17 19.58 -11.76
C SER A 193 27.14 19.40 -12.93
N ASP A 194 28.40 19.56 -12.70
CA ASP A 194 29.47 19.28 -13.65
C ASP A 194 30.23 18.05 -13.17
N ALA A 195 30.15 16.96 -13.93
CA ALA A 195 30.86 15.73 -13.63
C ALA A 195 32.37 15.79 -14.00
N ALA A 196 32.84 16.94 -14.48
CA ALA A 196 34.24 17.13 -14.88
C ALA A 196 35.16 17.54 -13.71
N ASP A 197 34.58 17.79 -12.52
CA ASP A 197 35.31 18.22 -11.31
C ASP A 197 35.65 17.06 -10.33
N GLU A 198 35.47 15.80 -10.74
CA GLU A 198 35.86 14.61 -9.97
C GLU A 198 37.09 13.92 -10.54
#